data_6522bb97a39ba5ab349a503fd8e04a12
#
_entry.id   6522bb97a39ba5ab349a503fd8e04a12
#
_cell.length_a   1.000
_cell.length_b   1.000
_cell.length_c   1.000
_cell.angle_alpha   90.00
_cell.angle_beta   90.00
_cell.angle_gamma   90.00
#
_symmetry.space_group_name_H-M   'P 1'
#
loop_
_entity.id
_entity.type
_entity.pdbx_description
1 polymer ?
#
loop_
_entity_poly.entity_id
_entity_poly.type
_entity_poly.pdbx_seq_one_letter_code
_entity_poly.pdbx_strand_id
1 'polypeptide(L)'
;MPVLLLYIRSMKFTQSFDVIKQKAVPILVLLLVILAGVAVYFYMQVSTLKQNPDALAQKEAETLVGIVGKLILLPDGETPTIATVSDPTKLAGQAFFAKAKVGDKVLLYARAQKAYLYDPVANKLLEVAPINATGAGNVQIEPAAAA
;
A
#
# COMPACT_ATOMS: atom_id res chain seq x y z
N MET A 1 -3.94 41.80 -60.15
CA MET A 1 -3.65 42.12 -58.71
C MET A 1 -4.04 41.04 -57.70
N PRO A 2 -3.99 39.73 -57.99
CA PRO A 2 -4.32 38.72 -56.94
C PRO A 2 -3.08 38.20 -56.18
N VAL A 3 -1.87 38.41 -56.69
CA VAL A 3 -0.64 37.82 -56.10
C VAL A 3 -0.22 38.51 -54.80
N LEU A 4 -0.50 39.82 -54.66
CA LEU A 4 -0.16 40.61 -53.46
C LEU A 4 -0.97 40.18 -52.20
N LEU A 5 -2.20 39.78 -52.39
CA LEU A 5 -3.09 39.29 -51.30
C LEU A 5 -2.67 37.93 -50.76
N LEU A 6 -2.14 37.06 -51.60
CA LEU A 6 -1.60 35.75 -51.22
C LEU A 6 -0.30 35.90 -50.43
N TYR A 7 0.53 36.87 -50.76
CA TYR A 7 1.82 37.13 -50.07
C TYR A 7 1.60 37.68 -48.65
N ILE A 8 0.60 38.57 -48.48
CA ILE A 8 0.26 39.13 -47.14
C ILE A 8 -0.38 38.08 -46.22
N ARG A 9 -1.11 37.11 -46.82
CA ARG A 9 -1.71 36.01 -46.03
C ARG A 9 -0.68 35.01 -45.53
N SER A 10 0.42 34.80 -46.25
CA SER A 10 1.52 33.91 -45.89
C SER A 10 2.37 34.47 -44.73
N MET A 11 2.56 35.81 -44.69
CA MET A 11 3.40 36.43 -43.64
C MET A 11 2.78 36.41 -42.24
N LYS A 12 1.48 36.42 -42.12
CA LYS A 12 0.82 36.40 -40.78
C LYS A 12 0.82 35.06 -40.12
N PHE A 13 0.94 33.97 -40.86
CA PHE A 13 0.90 32.63 -40.30
C PHE A 13 2.24 32.23 -39.66
N THR A 14 3.36 32.67 -40.20
CA THR A 14 4.70 32.36 -39.66
C THR A 14 5.02 33.12 -38.38
N GLN A 15 4.53 34.35 -38.22
CA GLN A 15 4.80 35.15 -37.02
C GLN A 15 4.09 34.61 -35.76
N SER A 16 2.94 33.91 -35.91
CA SER A 16 2.22 33.36 -34.80
C SER A 16 2.92 32.13 -34.15
N PHE A 17 3.68 31.38 -34.94
CA PHE A 17 4.42 30.23 -34.47
C PHE A 17 5.65 30.59 -33.64
N ASP A 18 6.31 31.68 -33.94
CA ASP A 18 7.51 32.11 -33.21
C ASP A 18 7.17 32.71 -31.85
N VAL A 19 6.04 33.41 -31.72
CA VAL A 19 5.54 33.93 -30.44
C VAL A 19 5.07 32.80 -29.50
N ILE A 20 4.51 31.75 -30.08
CA ILE A 20 4.11 30.55 -29.28
C ILE A 20 5.35 29.81 -28.82
N LYS A 21 6.38 29.63 -29.64
CA LYS A 21 7.64 29.00 -29.26
C LYS A 21 8.38 29.78 -28.18
N GLN A 22 8.39 31.10 -28.28
CA GLN A 22 9.11 31.95 -27.32
C GLN A 22 8.44 31.96 -25.92
N LYS A 23 7.14 31.79 -25.86
CA LYS A 23 6.40 31.68 -24.58
C LYS A 23 6.22 30.24 -24.11
N ALA A 24 6.35 29.25 -24.99
CA ALA A 24 6.23 27.85 -24.63
C ALA A 24 7.39 27.35 -23.74
N VAL A 25 8.60 27.85 -24.01
CA VAL A 25 9.79 27.45 -23.24
C VAL A 25 9.66 27.79 -21.73
N PRO A 26 9.32 29.04 -21.34
CA PRO A 26 9.17 29.34 -19.90
C PRO A 26 8.02 28.61 -19.26
N ILE A 27 6.93 28.35 -19.99
CA ILE A 27 5.78 27.56 -19.47
C ILE A 27 6.21 26.11 -19.28
N LEU A 28 6.95 25.52 -20.21
CA LEU A 28 7.48 24.16 -20.11
C LEU A 28 8.42 24.01 -18.92
N VAL A 29 9.33 24.99 -18.73
CA VAL A 29 10.25 25.00 -17.58
C VAL A 29 9.48 25.10 -16.27
N LEU A 30 8.48 25.96 -16.17
CA LEU A 30 7.63 26.08 -14.99
C LEU A 30 6.91 24.75 -14.68
N LEU A 31 6.36 24.10 -15.69
CA LEU A 31 5.67 22.82 -15.56
C LEU A 31 6.64 21.72 -15.09
N LEU A 32 7.87 21.73 -15.60
CA LEU A 32 8.91 20.78 -15.21
C LEU A 32 9.33 20.98 -13.75
N VAL A 33 9.44 22.22 -13.28
CA VAL A 33 9.74 22.54 -11.88
C VAL A 33 8.61 22.08 -10.96
N ILE A 34 7.35 22.29 -11.34
CA ILE A 34 6.19 21.81 -10.59
C ILE A 34 6.19 20.28 -10.52
N LEU A 35 6.43 19.60 -11.65
CA LEU A 35 6.49 18.15 -11.73
C LEU A 35 7.61 17.57 -10.84
N ALA A 36 8.79 18.20 -10.85
CA ALA A 36 9.90 17.83 -9.99
C ALA A 36 9.55 18.03 -8.50
N GLY A 37 8.89 19.13 -8.14
CA GLY A 37 8.43 19.39 -6.78
C GLY A 37 7.43 18.33 -6.30
N VAL A 38 6.48 17.96 -7.15
CA VAL A 38 5.52 16.87 -6.84
C VAL A 38 6.23 15.53 -6.70
N ALA A 39 7.18 15.22 -7.57
CA ALA A 39 7.96 13.99 -7.49
C ALA A 39 8.77 13.90 -6.19
N VAL A 40 9.43 14.98 -5.78
CA VAL A 40 10.16 15.06 -4.51
C VAL A 40 9.21 14.92 -3.33
N TYR A 41 8.05 15.57 -3.36
CA TYR A 41 7.03 15.45 -2.32
C TYR A 41 6.57 13.99 -2.15
N PHE A 42 6.23 13.32 -3.24
CA PHE A 42 5.85 11.90 -3.19
C PHE A 42 7.00 11.00 -2.74
N TYR A 43 8.23 11.29 -3.18
CA TYR A 43 9.39 10.52 -2.74
C TYR A 43 9.63 10.64 -1.23
N MET A 44 9.51 11.85 -0.67
CA MET A 44 9.61 12.06 0.79
C MET A 44 8.49 11.36 1.55
N GLN A 45 7.26 11.38 1.03
CA GLN A 45 6.12 10.69 1.63
C GLN A 45 6.33 9.17 1.68
N VAL A 46 6.80 8.58 0.58
CA VAL A 46 7.08 7.14 0.50
C VAL A 46 8.27 6.75 1.38
N SER A 47 9.31 7.60 1.47
CA SER A 47 10.47 7.30 2.31
C SER A 47 10.15 7.36 3.80
N THR A 48 9.21 8.21 4.23
CA THR A 48 8.76 8.27 5.63
C THR A 48 8.02 6.99 6.04
N LEU A 49 7.27 6.38 5.12
CA LEU A 49 6.65 5.07 5.35
C LEU A 49 7.69 3.95 5.48
N LYS A 50 8.82 4.05 4.76
CA LYS A 50 9.91 3.06 4.83
C LYS A 50 10.81 3.23 6.06
N GLN A 51 10.86 4.43 6.66
CA GLN A 51 11.76 4.71 7.79
C GLN A 51 11.23 4.26 9.16
N ASN A 52 9.93 3.98 9.29
CA ASN A 52 9.34 3.50 10.55
C ASN A 52 8.34 2.36 10.32
N PRO A 53 8.79 1.20 9.80
CA PRO A 53 7.92 0.04 9.61
C PRO A 53 7.30 -0.42 10.94
N ASP A 54 8.05 -0.31 12.05
CA ASP A 54 7.59 -0.71 13.38
C ASP A 54 6.44 0.18 13.88
N ALA A 55 6.49 1.49 13.64
CA ALA A 55 5.42 2.40 14.05
C ALA A 55 4.12 2.20 13.26
N LEU A 56 4.24 1.84 11.98
CA LEU A 56 3.08 1.47 11.15
C LEU A 56 2.51 0.12 11.56
N ALA A 57 3.36 -0.87 11.81
CA ALA A 57 2.95 -2.18 12.30
C ALA A 57 2.24 -2.08 13.66
N GLN A 58 2.73 -1.23 14.56
CA GLN A 58 2.07 -1.00 15.86
C GLN A 58 0.69 -0.36 15.70
N LYS A 59 0.56 0.69 14.87
CA LYS A 59 -0.75 1.32 14.60
C LYS A 59 -1.73 0.35 13.95
N GLU A 60 -1.27 -0.46 13.01
CA GLU A 60 -2.09 -1.51 12.40
C GLU A 60 -2.53 -2.54 13.45
N ALA A 61 -1.61 -2.98 14.32
CA ALA A 61 -1.91 -3.90 15.41
C ALA A 61 -2.95 -3.31 16.37
N GLU A 62 -2.78 -2.08 16.85
CA GLU A 62 -3.74 -1.40 17.73
C GLU A 62 -5.12 -1.27 17.09
N THR A 63 -5.17 -0.90 15.81
CA THR A 63 -6.43 -0.78 15.07
C THR A 63 -7.13 -2.14 14.95
N LEU A 64 -6.39 -3.18 14.56
CA LEU A 64 -6.94 -4.53 14.43
C LEU A 64 -7.36 -5.13 15.78
N VAL A 65 -6.58 -4.93 16.84
CA VAL A 65 -6.95 -5.33 18.21
C VAL A 65 -8.26 -4.66 18.62
N GLY A 66 -8.42 -3.36 18.31
CA GLY A 66 -9.66 -2.63 18.61
C GLY A 66 -10.89 -3.14 17.83
N ILE A 67 -10.69 -3.60 16.59
CA ILE A 67 -11.77 -4.15 15.76
C ILE A 67 -12.11 -5.59 16.20
N VAL A 68 -11.08 -6.45 16.27
CA VAL A 68 -11.26 -7.87 16.59
C VAL A 68 -11.68 -8.05 18.04
N GLY A 69 -11.23 -7.17 18.96
CA GLY A 69 -11.64 -7.18 20.35
C GLY A 69 -13.13 -6.89 20.59
N LYS A 70 -13.81 -6.29 19.59
CA LYS A 70 -15.28 -6.16 19.61
C LYS A 70 -16.00 -7.45 19.22
N LEU A 71 -15.34 -8.35 18.52
CA LEU A 71 -15.89 -9.60 18.05
C LEU A 71 -15.65 -10.73 19.05
N ILE A 72 -14.48 -10.71 19.71
CA ILE A 72 -14.07 -11.74 20.67
C ILE A 72 -13.22 -11.13 21.79
N LEU A 73 -13.16 -11.83 22.93
CA LEU A 73 -12.21 -11.54 24.00
C LEU A 73 -10.79 -11.92 23.54
N LEU A 74 -9.96 -10.89 23.36
CA LEU A 74 -8.54 -11.06 23.05
C LEU A 74 -7.73 -11.19 24.36
N PRO A 75 -6.53 -11.82 24.30
CA PRO A 75 -5.62 -11.85 25.44
C PRO A 75 -5.16 -10.43 25.82
N ASP A 76 -5.24 -10.11 27.11
CA ASP A 76 -4.81 -8.81 27.64
C ASP A 76 -3.29 -8.77 27.88
N GLY A 77 -2.72 -7.56 27.82
CA GLY A 77 -1.33 -7.33 28.20
C GLY A 77 -0.29 -7.77 27.17
N GLU A 78 -0.70 -8.08 25.95
CA GLU A 78 0.19 -8.44 24.84
C GLU A 78 -0.24 -7.77 23.53
N THR A 79 0.72 -7.13 22.85
CA THR A 79 0.50 -6.63 21.48
C THR A 79 0.77 -7.78 20.51
N PRO A 80 -0.20 -8.16 19.67
CA PRO A 80 -0.01 -9.23 18.70
C PRO A 80 0.94 -8.82 17.57
N THR A 81 1.66 -9.79 17.02
CA THR A 81 2.30 -9.64 15.73
C THR A 81 1.27 -9.82 14.62
N ILE A 82 1.21 -8.88 13.67
CA ILE A 82 0.29 -8.95 12.55
C ILE A 82 1.02 -9.44 11.31
N ALA A 83 0.43 -10.42 10.64
CA ALA A 83 0.85 -10.87 9.32
C ALA A 83 -0.33 -10.79 8.35
N THR A 84 -0.03 -10.56 7.07
CA THR A 84 -1.03 -10.52 6.00
C THR A 84 -0.87 -11.75 5.12
N VAL A 85 -1.97 -12.43 4.82
CA VAL A 85 -1.99 -13.56 3.88
C VAL A 85 -1.82 -13.02 2.47
N SER A 86 -0.65 -13.26 1.87
CA SER A 86 -0.34 -12.85 0.50
C SER A 86 -0.70 -13.95 -0.51
N ASP A 87 -0.46 -15.22 -0.15
CA ASP A 87 -0.72 -16.37 -1.02
C ASP A 87 -1.31 -17.53 -0.21
N PRO A 88 -2.63 -17.70 -0.21
CA PRO A 88 -3.28 -18.77 0.52
C PRO A 88 -2.96 -20.16 -0.04
N THR A 89 -2.53 -20.28 -1.31
CA THR A 89 -2.23 -21.57 -1.92
C THR A 89 -1.01 -22.23 -1.31
N LYS A 90 -0.01 -21.43 -0.92
CA LYS A 90 1.18 -21.90 -0.20
C LYS A 90 0.88 -22.38 1.21
N LEU A 91 -0.23 -21.95 1.77
CA LEU A 91 -0.67 -22.23 3.14
C LEU A 91 -1.77 -23.31 3.19
N ALA A 92 -2.22 -23.80 2.04
CA ALA A 92 -3.36 -24.74 1.92
C ALA A 92 -3.14 -26.08 2.65
N GLY A 93 -1.89 -26.46 2.96
CA GLY A 93 -1.57 -27.65 3.77
C GLY A 93 -1.86 -27.50 5.26
N GLN A 94 -2.20 -26.32 5.73
CA GLN A 94 -2.45 -26.04 7.14
C GLN A 94 -3.96 -25.78 7.35
N ALA A 95 -4.58 -26.55 8.23
CA ALA A 95 -6.02 -26.46 8.53
C ALA A 95 -6.47 -25.06 8.95
N PHE A 96 -5.60 -24.32 9.66
CA PHE A 96 -5.83 -22.95 10.09
C PHE A 96 -6.09 -21.99 8.90
N PHE A 97 -5.42 -22.21 7.78
CA PHE A 97 -5.55 -21.37 6.59
C PHE A 97 -6.55 -21.91 5.54
N ALA A 98 -7.30 -22.95 5.85
CA ALA A 98 -8.23 -23.57 4.90
C ALA A 98 -9.30 -22.60 4.35
N LYS A 99 -9.63 -21.55 5.12
CA LYS A 99 -10.61 -20.52 4.74
C LYS A 99 -9.94 -19.17 4.40
N ALA A 100 -8.60 -19.12 4.42
CA ALA A 100 -7.87 -17.89 4.21
C ALA A 100 -7.98 -17.38 2.77
N LYS A 101 -8.02 -16.06 2.64
CA LYS A 101 -8.00 -15.34 1.37
C LYS A 101 -6.84 -14.36 1.33
N VAL A 102 -6.50 -13.91 0.13
CA VAL A 102 -5.51 -12.84 -0.03
C VAL A 102 -6.02 -11.58 0.67
N GLY A 103 -5.17 -11.00 1.53
CA GLY A 103 -5.51 -9.80 2.30
C GLY A 103 -6.01 -10.07 3.71
N ASP A 104 -6.33 -11.34 4.06
CA ASP A 104 -6.70 -11.70 5.43
C ASP A 104 -5.54 -11.41 6.40
N LYS A 105 -5.89 -11.09 7.64
CA LYS A 105 -4.94 -10.75 8.69
C LYS A 105 -4.82 -11.86 9.70
N VAL A 106 -3.60 -12.15 10.09
CA VAL A 106 -3.31 -13.12 11.16
C VAL A 106 -2.75 -12.35 12.35
N LEU A 107 -3.42 -12.45 13.48
CA LEU A 107 -2.98 -11.88 14.75
C LEU A 107 -2.34 -13.00 15.57
N LEU A 108 -1.07 -12.85 15.89
CA LEU A 108 -0.27 -13.81 16.65
C LEU A 108 -0.02 -13.29 18.06
N TYR A 109 -0.54 -13.99 19.04
CA TYR A 109 -0.29 -13.77 20.45
C TYR A 109 0.70 -14.82 20.96
N ALA A 110 1.97 -14.46 21.02
CA ALA A 110 3.06 -15.40 21.34
C ALA A 110 2.97 -15.91 22.79
N ARG A 111 2.68 -15.02 23.75
CA ARG A 111 2.52 -15.40 25.17
C ARG A 111 1.28 -16.25 25.40
N ALA A 112 0.17 -15.85 24.80
CA ALA A 112 -1.09 -16.60 24.90
C ALA A 112 -1.09 -17.86 24.03
N GLN A 113 -0.05 -18.06 23.19
CA GLN A 113 0.08 -19.17 22.25
C GLN A 113 -1.17 -19.37 21.38
N LYS A 114 -1.73 -18.26 20.85
CA LYS A 114 -2.93 -18.25 20.03
C LYS A 114 -2.73 -17.44 18.76
N ALA A 115 -3.27 -17.96 17.66
CA ALA A 115 -3.37 -17.28 16.38
C ALA A 115 -4.84 -17.07 16.01
N TYR A 116 -5.15 -15.90 15.48
CA TYR A 116 -6.48 -15.52 15.02
C TYR A 116 -6.42 -15.14 13.56
N LEU A 117 -7.24 -15.77 12.72
CA LEU A 117 -7.38 -15.43 11.30
C LEU A 117 -8.61 -14.53 11.13
N TYR A 118 -8.41 -13.34 10.62
CA TYR A 118 -9.43 -12.31 10.49
C TYR A 118 -9.56 -11.84 9.04
N ASP A 119 -10.79 -11.80 8.52
CA ASP A 119 -11.15 -11.25 7.22
C ASP A 119 -11.58 -9.77 7.41
N PRO A 120 -10.75 -8.79 6.96
CA PRO A 120 -11.06 -7.37 7.13
C PRO A 120 -12.20 -6.90 6.22
N VAL A 121 -12.47 -7.60 5.12
CA VAL A 121 -13.52 -7.24 4.17
C VAL A 121 -14.89 -7.66 4.70
N ALA A 122 -14.98 -8.90 5.21
CA ALA A 122 -16.22 -9.41 5.80
C ALA A 122 -16.39 -8.99 7.28
N ASN A 123 -15.37 -8.40 7.90
CA ASN A 123 -15.29 -8.07 9.33
C ASN A 123 -15.63 -9.28 10.20
N LYS A 124 -14.98 -10.41 9.93
CA LYS A 124 -15.24 -11.68 10.58
C LYS A 124 -13.97 -12.39 11.02
N LEU A 125 -14.03 -13.02 12.17
CA LEU A 125 -13.03 -14.00 12.58
C LEU A 125 -13.32 -15.32 11.84
N LEU A 126 -12.32 -15.81 11.09
CA LEU A 126 -12.45 -17.02 10.28
C LEU A 126 -12.03 -18.27 11.04
N GLU A 127 -10.93 -18.19 11.80
CA GLU A 127 -10.37 -19.32 12.53
C GLU A 127 -9.56 -18.87 13.74
N VAL A 128 -9.49 -19.73 14.75
CA VAL A 128 -8.64 -19.56 15.95
C VAL A 128 -7.89 -20.86 16.19
N ALA A 129 -6.58 -20.79 16.31
CA ALA A 129 -5.75 -21.98 16.57
C ALA A 129 -4.70 -21.71 17.65
N PRO A 130 -4.30 -22.73 18.41
CA PRO A 130 -3.14 -22.64 19.27
C PRO A 130 -1.85 -22.61 18.41
N ILE A 131 -0.87 -21.82 18.84
CA ILE A 131 0.47 -21.82 18.27
C ILE A 131 1.27 -22.89 18.99
N ASN A 132 1.46 -24.06 18.39
CA ASN A 132 2.31 -25.10 18.95
C ASN A 132 3.71 -24.97 18.35
N ALA A 133 4.72 -24.86 19.19
CA ALA A 133 6.12 -24.86 18.79
C ALA A 133 6.60 -26.22 18.21
N THR A 134 5.74 -27.22 18.16
CA THR A 134 6.05 -28.58 17.71
C THR A 134 5.02 -29.05 16.67
N GLY A 135 5.31 -28.90 15.45
CA GLY A 135 5.14 -29.73 14.25
C GLY A 135 3.77 -30.27 13.82
N ALA A 136 2.66 -30.07 14.50
CA ALA A 136 1.37 -30.60 14.04
C ALA A 136 0.24 -29.57 14.23
N GLY A 137 0.21 -28.59 13.41
CA GLY A 137 -0.69 -27.44 13.43
C GLY A 137 0.08 -26.11 13.29
N ASN A 138 1.28 -26.21 12.79
CA ASN A 138 2.26 -25.12 12.76
C ASN A 138 1.79 -23.98 11.84
N VAL A 139 1.45 -22.87 12.44
CA VAL A 139 1.36 -21.59 11.73
C VAL A 139 2.78 -21.14 11.45
N GLN A 140 3.38 -21.62 10.37
CA GLN A 140 4.67 -21.16 9.90
C GLN A 140 4.46 -19.86 9.14
N ILE A 141 4.61 -18.76 9.85
CA ILE A 141 4.59 -17.43 9.24
C ILE A 141 6.04 -17.09 8.93
N GLU A 142 6.39 -17.22 7.66
CA GLU A 142 7.59 -16.59 7.13
C GLU A 142 7.34 -15.08 7.13
N PRO A 143 8.17 -14.28 7.84
CA PRO A 143 8.01 -12.82 7.80
C PRO A 143 8.18 -12.41 6.33
N ALA A 144 7.20 -11.68 5.80
CA ALA A 144 7.30 -11.10 4.48
C ALA A 144 8.57 -10.27 4.45
N ALA A 145 9.58 -10.77 3.73
CA ALA A 145 10.81 -10.05 3.49
C ALA A 145 10.44 -8.70 2.88
N ALA A 146 10.82 -7.64 3.58
CA ALA A 146 10.73 -6.29 3.07
C ALA A 146 11.52 -6.23 1.76
N ALA A 147 10.82 -6.07 0.64
CA ALA A 147 11.40 -5.69 -0.64
C ALA A 147 11.34 -4.18 -0.79
#